data_967a20500c74998ca437fbb9988ce14e
#
_entry.id   967a20500c74998ca437fbb9988ce14e
#
_cell.length_a   1.000
_cell.length_b   1.000
_cell.length_c   1.000
_cell.angle_alpha   90.00
_cell.angle_beta   90.00
_cell.angle_gamma   90.00
#
_symmetry.space_group_name_H-M   'P 1'
#
loop_
_entity.id
_entity.type
_entity.pdbx_description
1 polymer ?
#
loop_
_entity_poly.entity_id
_entity_poly.type
_entity_poly.pdbx_seq_one_letter_code
_entity_poly.pdbx_strand_id
1 'polypeptide(L)'
;MNENNIERENSMQCETVGTAVTDRVEVTDKSNDPYAYLERSEFTSEKFKIEIRNLPKYYGFNELKKLLKSKLNLNPTKIKTPAPKGGWSYVCFKSEEEKATALKILNGYTWKKQTLIAQEAKAVPDPLVKKRNLKSSDSNISSKRVKLDVKDLLEQLESKNNQIRMSLKKFSNELIKANPELSKWCKQQESKYNNLPCELLPIRHSNVINGYRNKCEFSIGINESTGERTVGFRLGSYVEGSVSVGPIDEVLNVPETMKIAAKSFEKFVQNSKYDVFSPELHKGYWKQLTVRYGFRTNELMLIVGLDPQQLTSEELCNLKNDIEKYFKEGDGSSCPVHSLYLQQIKKRKSQDDVPALEHVFGETYITEKILGKTFRISPQAFFQVNSNATDILYESIGELAGLKNNVTLLDVCCGTGTIGLCLAEKCNEVLGLEMTAEAIADARVNADLNGVKNAEFFVGKAEDVLSSVAYKAKNEEIVAIVDPPRAGLPCDHRKAVKNFVDLGRATSKIYKGEPFLPVKAIPVDLFPHTPHCELITYFER
;
A
#
# COMPACT_ATOMS: atom_id res chain seq x y z
N MET A 1 32.73 -31.59 63.39
CA MET A 1 33.23 -30.96 64.65
C MET A 1 32.64 -29.56 64.61
N ASN A 2 31.56 -29.52 65.27
CA ASN A 2 31.08 -28.71 66.38
C ASN A 2 30.91 -27.24 66.04
N GLU A 3 29.63 -26.83 65.98
CA GLU A 3 28.77 -26.40 67.10
C GLU A 3 29.21 -25.03 67.64
N ASN A 4 28.43 -24.02 67.89
CA ASN A 4 27.09 -23.80 68.41
C ASN A 4 26.84 -22.28 68.40
N ASN A 5 25.66 -21.82 68.03
CA ASN A 5 24.58 -21.36 68.92
C ASN A 5 24.81 -20.21 69.90
N ILE A 6 23.89 -19.28 69.90
CA ILE A 6 23.07 -18.71 71.02
C ILE A 6 22.94 -17.19 70.85
N GLU A 7 21.80 -16.69 70.46
CA GLU A 7 20.60 -16.17 71.12
C GLU A 7 20.79 -15.00 72.14
N ARG A 8 19.88 -14.07 71.96
CA ARG A 8 19.03 -13.25 72.88
C ARG A 8 19.43 -11.78 72.99
N GLU A 9 18.52 -10.99 72.76
CA GLU A 9 17.24 -10.43 73.27
C GLU A 9 17.36 -9.00 73.84
N ASN A 10 16.37 -8.20 73.53
CA ASN A 10 15.71 -7.11 74.30
C ASN A 10 16.49 -5.79 74.47
N SER A 11 15.87 -4.65 74.46
CA SER A 11 14.44 -4.17 74.54
C SER A 11 14.41 -2.67 74.35
N MET A 12 13.24 -2.21 73.88
CA MET A 12 12.44 -1.02 74.22
C MET A 12 13.09 0.36 74.44
N GLN A 13 12.59 1.37 73.73
CA GLN A 13 11.58 2.41 74.02
C GLN A 13 11.73 3.53 73.00
N CYS A 14 10.75 3.81 72.23
CA CYS A 14 9.63 4.77 72.31
C CYS A 14 10.08 6.22 72.54
N GLU A 15 9.94 7.08 71.54
CA GLU A 15 9.24 8.35 71.66
C GLU A 15 8.87 8.97 70.29
N THR A 16 7.78 9.54 70.31
CA THR A 16 6.78 10.06 69.38
C THR A 16 7.18 11.33 68.62
N VAL A 17 6.44 11.49 67.52
CA VAL A 17 5.85 12.71 66.89
C VAL A 17 6.56 13.30 65.68
N GLY A 18 5.87 13.18 64.57
CA GLY A 18 6.11 13.93 63.33
C GLY A 18 5.25 13.41 62.18
N THR A 19 3.97 13.75 62.19
CA THR A 19 3.03 13.51 61.05
C THR A 19 3.47 14.25 59.83
N ALA A 20 4.10 13.56 58.89
CA ALA A 20 4.21 14.00 57.49
C ALA A 20 3.12 13.28 56.70
N VAL A 21 2.11 14.04 56.29
CA VAL A 21 1.11 13.64 55.33
C VAL A 21 1.81 13.41 54.00
N THR A 22 2.10 12.16 53.69
CA THR A 22 2.48 11.78 52.32
C THR A 22 1.20 11.61 51.54
N ASP A 23 0.90 12.62 50.72
CA ASP A 23 -0.05 12.49 49.62
C ASP A 23 0.35 11.28 48.76
N ARG A 24 -0.31 10.14 48.98
CA ARG A 24 -0.32 9.06 48.01
C ARG A 24 -1.07 9.55 46.79
N VAL A 25 -0.33 10.04 45.80
CA VAL A 25 -0.83 10.13 44.44
C VAL A 25 -1.19 8.70 44.04
N GLU A 26 -2.47 8.39 44.08
CA GLU A 26 -3.01 7.20 43.40
C GLU A 26 -2.63 7.31 41.92
N VAL A 27 -1.62 6.58 41.51
CA VAL A 27 -1.34 6.31 40.10
C VAL A 27 -2.47 5.40 39.62
N THR A 28 -3.60 6.00 39.23
CA THR A 28 -4.65 5.28 38.54
C THR A 28 -4.03 4.68 37.29
N ASP A 29 -4.08 3.37 37.19
CA ASP A 29 -3.62 2.62 36.02
C ASP A 29 -4.49 3.03 34.80
N LYS A 30 -4.02 4.05 34.05
CA LYS A 30 -4.68 4.59 32.85
C LYS A 30 -4.65 3.62 31.66
N SER A 31 -4.09 2.42 31.82
CA SER A 31 -3.94 1.45 30.74
C SER A 31 -5.28 0.89 30.21
N ASN A 32 -6.36 1.01 31.00
CA ASN A 32 -7.68 0.51 30.66
C ASN A 32 -8.71 1.58 30.26
N ASP A 33 -8.34 2.86 30.21
CA ASP A 33 -9.23 3.91 29.72
C ASP A 33 -9.25 3.94 28.19
N PRO A 34 -10.40 3.64 27.54
CA PRO A 34 -10.51 3.62 26.09
C PRO A 34 -10.38 5.02 25.45
N TYR A 35 -10.31 6.08 26.23
CA TYR A 35 -10.16 7.46 25.80
C TYR A 35 -8.81 8.09 26.19
N ALA A 36 -7.93 7.36 26.88
CA ALA A 36 -6.59 7.84 27.28
C ALA A 36 -5.76 8.40 26.11
N TYR A 37 -6.01 7.93 24.90
CA TYR A 37 -5.34 8.43 23.68
C TYR A 37 -5.67 9.90 23.37
N LEU A 38 -6.75 10.47 23.88
CA LEU A 38 -7.11 11.87 23.72
C LEU A 38 -6.24 12.83 24.55
N GLU A 39 -5.64 12.33 25.64
CA GLU A 39 -4.76 13.14 26.51
C GLU A 39 -3.33 13.26 25.95
N ARG A 40 -2.97 12.47 24.93
CA ARG A 40 -1.64 12.51 24.30
C ARG A 40 -1.39 13.87 23.66
N SER A 41 -0.14 14.35 23.70
CA SER A 41 0.29 15.60 23.03
C SER A 41 0.21 15.51 21.50
N GLU A 42 0.16 14.29 20.96
CA GLU A 42 0.10 14.06 19.53
C GLU A 42 -1.29 14.30 18.94
N PHE A 43 -1.30 14.77 17.69
CA PHE A 43 -2.53 14.98 16.94
C PHE A 43 -3.26 13.66 16.69
N THR A 44 -4.54 13.60 17.08
CA THR A 44 -5.47 12.53 16.71
C THR A 44 -6.69 13.12 16.00
N SER A 45 -7.18 12.45 14.96
CA SER A 45 -8.39 12.89 14.22
C SER A 45 -9.66 12.85 15.06
N GLU A 46 -9.61 12.36 16.29
CA GLU A 46 -10.76 12.27 17.21
C GLU A 46 -10.82 13.43 18.22
N LYS A 47 -9.69 14.11 18.48
CA LYS A 47 -9.59 15.15 19.51
C LYS A 47 -10.32 16.44 19.14
N PHE A 48 -10.23 16.84 17.87
CA PHE A 48 -10.83 18.09 17.36
C PHE A 48 -11.82 17.78 16.23
N LYS A 49 -12.83 16.97 16.56
CA LYS A 49 -13.80 16.45 15.61
C LYS A 49 -15.16 17.08 15.83
N ILE A 50 -15.79 17.52 14.74
CA ILE A 50 -17.18 17.98 14.72
C ILE A 50 -18.03 17.06 13.86
N GLU A 51 -19.33 17.05 14.13
CA GLU A 51 -20.34 16.42 13.30
C GLU A 51 -21.19 17.52 12.64
N ILE A 52 -21.31 17.45 11.32
CA ILE A 52 -22.20 18.32 10.55
C ILE A 52 -23.39 17.49 10.14
N ARG A 53 -24.58 17.89 10.52
CA ARG A 53 -25.87 17.26 10.18
C ARG A 53 -26.68 18.13 9.24
N ASN A 54 -27.77 17.56 8.74
CA ASN A 54 -28.69 18.20 7.81
C ASN A 54 -28.03 18.62 6.50
N LEU A 55 -27.06 17.81 6.04
CA LEU A 55 -26.44 18.00 4.72
C LEU A 55 -27.47 17.77 3.59
N PRO A 56 -27.39 18.49 2.48
CA PRO A 56 -28.28 18.31 1.32
C PRO A 56 -28.32 16.85 0.86
N LYS A 57 -29.50 16.37 0.43
CA LYS A 57 -29.70 14.97 -0.01
C LYS A 57 -28.77 14.58 -1.17
N TYR A 58 -28.42 15.54 -2.02
CA TYR A 58 -27.54 15.34 -3.17
C TYR A 58 -26.36 16.31 -3.08
N TYR A 59 -25.22 15.84 -2.57
CA TYR A 59 -23.96 16.56 -2.61
C TYR A 59 -22.81 15.59 -2.88
N GLY A 60 -21.79 16.08 -3.60
CA GLY A 60 -20.54 15.36 -3.81
C GLY A 60 -19.53 15.64 -2.69
N PHE A 61 -18.66 14.68 -2.39
CA PHE A 61 -17.54 14.87 -1.45
C PHE A 61 -16.70 16.11 -1.79
N ASN A 62 -16.39 16.31 -3.08
CA ASN A 62 -15.63 17.45 -3.56
C ASN A 62 -16.36 18.78 -3.37
N GLU A 63 -17.68 18.79 -3.44
CA GLU A 63 -18.49 20.00 -3.19
C GLU A 63 -18.44 20.38 -1.69
N LEU A 64 -18.55 19.40 -0.79
CA LEU A 64 -18.40 19.64 0.64
C LEU A 64 -16.98 20.14 0.96
N LYS A 65 -15.96 19.53 0.38
CA LYS A 65 -14.56 19.96 0.53
C LYS A 65 -14.35 21.40 0.02
N LYS A 66 -14.96 21.76 -1.11
CA LYS A 66 -14.92 23.09 -1.70
C LYS A 66 -15.67 24.13 -0.83
N LEU A 67 -16.83 23.74 -0.27
CA LEU A 67 -17.55 24.57 0.69
C LEU A 67 -16.66 24.90 1.88
N LEU A 68 -16.12 23.88 2.55
CA LEU A 68 -15.32 24.07 3.76
C LEU A 68 -14.05 24.88 3.50
N LYS A 69 -13.24 24.50 2.48
CA LYS A 69 -11.95 25.11 2.22
C LYS A 69 -12.03 26.45 1.50
N SER A 70 -12.80 26.52 0.40
CA SER A 70 -12.76 27.68 -0.50
C SER A 70 -13.81 28.74 -0.17
N LYS A 71 -15.01 28.36 0.33
CA LYS A 71 -16.06 29.33 0.65
C LYS A 71 -16.02 29.79 2.10
N LEU A 72 -15.75 28.87 3.04
CA LEU A 72 -15.78 29.15 4.47
C LEU A 72 -14.40 29.33 5.08
N ASN A 73 -13.34 29.18 4.27
CA ASN A 73 -11.94 29.32 4.67
C ASN A 73 -11.56 28.48 5.91
N LEU A 74 -12.14 27.27 6.01
CA LEU A 74 -11.84 26.32 7.07
C LEU A 74 -10.78 25.34 6.57
N ASN A 75 -9.86 24.93 7.46
CA ASN A 75 -8.75 24.02 7.13
C ASN A 75 -8.93 22.61 7.72
N PRO A 76 -9.93 21.83 7.28
CA PRO A 76 -10.13 20.48 7.79
C PRO A 76 -8.95 19.57 7.41
N THR A 77 -8.45 18.81 8.39
CA THR A 77 -7.43 17.78 8.19
C THR A 77 -8.02 16.51 7.61
N LYS A 78 -9.27 16.19 7.98
CA LYS A 78 -9.99 15.01 7.51
C LYS A 78 -11.47 15.28 7.41
N ILE A 79 -12.09 14.78 6.34
CA ILE A 79 -13.54 14.80 6.14
C ILE A 79 -13.97 13.35 5.93
N LYS A 80 -14.90 12.86 6.75
CA LYS A 80 -15.45 11.50 6.69
C LYS A 80 -16.95 11.57 6.53
N THR A 81 -17.42 11.29 5.33
CA THR A 81 -18.84 11.12 5.03
C THR A 81 -19.21 9.64 5.17
N PRO A 82 -20.33 9.27 5.79
CA PRO A 82 -20.88 7.92 5.64
C PRO A 82 -21.24 7.67 4.19
N ALA A 83 -21.66 6.45 3.87
CA ALA A 83 -22.04 6.07 2.51
C ALA A 83 -22.89 7.15 1.80
N PRO A 84 -22.89 7.24 0.46
CA PRO A 84 -23.28 8.43 -0.35
C PRO A 84 -24.67 9.04 -0.10
N LYS A 85 -25.45 8.49 0.82
CA LYS A 85 -26.82 8.96 1.15
C LYS A 85 -27.00 9.46 2.59
N GLY A 86 -25.92 9.62 3.36
CA GLY A 86 -26.00 10.11 4.74
C GLY A 86 -26.12 11.64 4.80
N GLY A 87 -27.13 12.14 5.51
CA GLY A 87 -27.33 13.58 5.75
C GLY A 87 -26.34 14.19 6.76
N TRP A 88 -25.19 13.55 7.04
CA TRP A 88 -24.21 13.99 8.02
C TRP A 88 -22.76 13.70 7.59
N SER A 89 -21.80 14.38 8.21
CA SER A 89 -20.35 14.18 7.97
C SER A 89 -19.55 14.51 9.22
N TYR A 90 -18.50 13.76 9.49
CA TYR A 90 -17.47 14.15 10.46
C TYR A 90 -16.37 14.97 9.78
N VAL A 91 -15.95 16.04 10.46
CA VAL A 91 -14.87 16.91 10.01
C VAL A 91 -13.89 17.12 11.18
N CYS A 92 -12.60 16.93 10.92
CA CYS A 92 -11.54 17.01 11.92
C CYS A 92 -10.62 18.20 11.63
N PHE A 93 -10.15 18.85 12.70
CA PHE A 93 -9.27 20.03 12.65
C PHE A 93 -7.97 19.77 13.41
N LYS A 94 -7.01 20.72 13.35
CA LYS A 94 -5.70 20.58 13.99
C LYS A 94 -5.68 21.07 15.43
N SER A 95 -6.55 22.02 15.77
CA SER A 95 -6.57 22.66 17.09
C SER A 95 -8.00 22.88 17.58
N GLU A 96 -8.14 23.17 18.86
CA GLU A 96 -9.41 23.56 19.48
C GLU A 96 -9.96 24.86 18.91
N GLU A 97 -9.08 25.82 18.60
CA GLU A 97 -9.45 27.10 18.00
C GLU A 97 -10.07 26.94 16.61
N GLU A 98 -9.46 26.08 15.77
CA GLU A 98 -10.02 25.76 14.44
C GLU A 98 -11.37 25.03 14.56
N LYS A 99 -11.52 24.11 15.54
CA LYS A 99 -12.78 23.42 15.84
C LYS A 99 -13.87 24.40 16.26
N ALA A 100 -13.56 25.27 17.23
CA ALA A 100 -14.51 26.28 17.74
C ALA A 100 -14.95 27.27 16.65
N THR A 101 -14.00 27.71 15.80
CA THR A 101 -14.29 28.57 14.66
C THR A 101 -15.22 27.88 13.67
N ALA A 102 -14.94 26.60 13.36
CA ALA A 102 -15.77 25.82 12.45
C ALA A 102 -17.20 25.61 12.99
N LEU A 103 -17.36 25.34 14.29
CA LEU A 103 -18.68 25.22 14.92
C LEU A 103 -19.48 26.52 14.80
N LYS A 104 -18.87 27.68 15.04
CA LYS A 104 -19.53 28.99 14.93
C LYS A 104 -19.98 29.29 13.49
N ILE A 105 -19.14 28.97 12.49
CA ILE A 105 -19.41 29.27 11.08
C ILE A 105 -20.44 28.30 10.50
N LEU A 106 -20.36 27.03 10.83
CA LEU A 106 -21.16 25.97 10.20
C LEU A 106 -22.54 25.79 10.84
N ASN A 107 -22.68 26.08 12.12
CA ASN A 107 -23.98 25.94 12.79
C ASN A 107 -24.91 27.08 12.35
N GLY A 108 -26.03 26.72 11.74
CA GLY A 108 -26.98 27.67 11.14
C GLY A 108 -26.62 28.12 9.72
N TYR A 109 -25.48 27.67 9.14
CA TYR A 109 -25.12 28.03 7.77
C TYR A 109 -26.05 27.37 6.76
N THR A 110 -26.60 28.16 5.83
CA THR A 110 -27.50 27.64 4.78
C THR A 110 -26.70 27.23 3.55
N TRP A 111 -26.75 25.93 3.20
CA TRP A 111 -26.14 25.37 1.99
C TRP A 111 -27.17 24.60 1.16
N LYS A 112 -27.31 24.99 -0.12
CA LYS A 112 -28.27 24.35 -1.05
C LYS A 112 -29.70 24.23 -0.44
N LYS A 113 -30.20 25.29 0.17
CA LYS A 113 -31.51 25.38 0.84
C LYS A 113 -31.68 24.51 2.11
N GLN A 114 -30.59 23.97 2.64
CA GLN A 114 -30.58 23.27 3.92
C GLN A 114 -29.77 24.05 4.94
N THR A 115 -30.30 24.21 6.14
CA THR A 115 -29.58 24.84 7.26
C THR A 115 -28.77 23.77 7.98
N LEU A 116 -27.45 23.89 7.97
CA LEU A 116 -26.54 22.95 8.58
C LEU A 116 -26.60 23.03 10.10
N ILE A 117 -26.47 21.90 10.78
CA ILE A 117 -26.31 21.80 12.22
C ILE A 117 -24.92 21.25 12.48
N ALA A 118 -24.08 22.04 13.14
CA ALA A 118 -22.73 21.62 13.52
C ALA A 118 -22.65 21.46 15.04
N GLN A 119 -22.15 20.33 15.49
CA GLN A 119 -21.99 20.01 16.91
C GLN A 119 -20.67 19.26 17.15
N GLU A 120 -20.21 19.27 18.40
CA GLU A 120 -19.06 18.43 18.77
C GLU A 120 -19.38 16.96 18.56
N ALA A 121 -18.43 16.24 18.01
CA ALA A 121 -18.57 14.81 17.81
C ALA A 121 -17.92 14.05 18.97
N LYS A 122 -18.61 13.03 19.47
CA LYS A 122 -18.03 12.12 20.47
C LYS A 122 -16.83 11.38 19.88
N ALA A 123 -15.75 11.28 20.65
CA ALA A 123 -14.60 10.47 20.28
C ALA A 123 -14.98 8.98 20.24
N VAL A 124 -14.32 8.24 19.38
CA VAL A 124 -14.51 6.78 19.30
C VAL A 124 -13.55 6.12 20.30
N PRO A 125 -14.01 5.18 21.14
CA PRO A 125 -13.12 4.48 22.06
C PRO A 125 -12.00 3.73 21.30
N ASP A 126 -10.81 3.67 21.90
CA ASP A 126 -9.67 2.94 21.32
C ASP A 126 -10.05 1.47 21.09
N PRO A 127 -9.99 0.96 19.87
CA PRO A 127 -10.37 -0.41 19.56
C PRO A 127 -9.56 -1.47 20.32
N LEU A 128 -8.30 -1.18 20.66
CA LEU A 128 -7.43 -2.10 21.39
C LEU A 128 -7.87 -2.26 22.83
N VAL A 129 -8.17 -1.16 23.52
CA VAL A 129 -8.66 -1.18 24.91
C VAL A 129 -10.04 -1.84 24.97
N LYS A 130 -10.93 -1.51 24.01
CA LYS A 130 -12.24 -2.15 23.91
C LYS A 130 -12.13 -3.67 23.78
N LYS A 131 -11.17 -4.18 23.01
CA LYS A 131 -10.95 -5.61 22.82
C LYS A 131 -10.33 -6.28 24.04
N ARG A 132 -9.40 -5.62 24.74
CA ARG A 132 -8.84 -6.12 26.01
C ARG A 132 -9.94 -6.33 27.05
N ASN A 133 -10.87 -5.39 27.13
CA ASN A 133 -12.03 -5.47 28.06
C ASN A 133 -13.06 -6.54 27.67
N LEU A 134 -13.08 -6.99 26.40
CA LEU A 134 -13.95 -8.06 25.90
C LEU A 134 -13.28 -9.45 25.93
N LYS A 135 -11.96 -9.55 26.14
CA LYS A 135 -11.18 -10.79 26.07
C LYS A 135 -11.24 -11.68 27.33
N SER A 136 -12.30 -11.60 28.16
CA SER A 136 -12.55 -12.66 29.14
C SER A 136 -13.19 -13.94 28.57
N SER A 137 -13.50 -13.98 27.25
CA SER A 137 -14.02 -15.18 26.59
C SER A 137 -13.72 -15.14 25.08
N ASP A 138 -12.82 -15.98 24.62
CA ASP A 138 -12.51 -16.44 23.27
C ASP A 138 -11.14 -16.06 22.70
N SER A 139 -10.22 -16.99 22.89
CA SER A 139 -8.88 -17.02 22.33
C SER A 139 -8.84 -17.69 20.94
N ASN A 140 -9.57 -17.19 19.94
CA ASN A 140 -9.44 -17.67 18.57
C ASN A 140 -9.41 -16.51 17.57
N ILE A 141 -8.30 -15.75 17.60
CA ILE A 141 -7.99 -14.82 16.53
C ILE A 141 -6.96 -15.48 15.62
N SER A 142 -7.42 -16.36 14.76
CA SER A 142 -6.62 -16.80 13.62
C SER A 142 -6.58 -15.63 12.62
N SER A 143 -5.39 -15.12 12.42
CA SER A 143 -5.11 -14.08 11.45
C SER A 143 -5.56 -14.48 10.06
N LYS A 144 -6.62 -13.85 9.55
CA LYS A 144 -7.11 -14.02 8.17
C LYS A 144 -6.05 -13.69 7.09
N ARG A 145 -4.90 -13.16 7.47
CA ARG A 145 -3.82 -12.79 6.55
C ARG A 145 -2.65 -13.78 6.50
N VAL A 146 -2.48 -14.62 7.50
CA VAL A 146 -1.36 -15.60 7.56
C VAL A 146 -1.80 -17.01 7.20
N LYS A 147 -3.06 -17.37 7.39
CA LYS A 147 -3.62 -18.61 6.81
C LYS A 147 -4.05 -18.30 5.37
N LEU A 148 -3.13 -18.43 4.45
CA LEU A 148 -3.44 -18.67 3.05
C LEU A 148 -4.24 -19.97 3.02
N ASP A 149 -5.50 -19.92 2.57
CA ASP A 149 -6.26 -21.13 2.26
C ASP A 149 -5.46 -21.88 1.19
N VAL A 150 -4.86 -22.98 1.59
CA VAL A 150 -4.12 -23.87 0.66
C VAL A 150 -5.17 -24.63 -0.14
N LYS A 151 -5.86 -23.92 -1.03
CA LYS A 151 -6.71 -24.50 -2.04
C LYS A 151 -5.83 -25.10 -3.13
N ASP A 152 -6.27 -26.20 -3.70
CA ASP A 152 -5.65 -26.71 -4.92
C ASP A 152 -5.54 -25.57 -5.96
N LEU A 153 -4.44 -25.56 -6.72
CA LEU A 153 -4.19 -24.55 -7.75
C LEU A 153 -5.38 -24.43 -8.72
N LEU A 154 -5.96 -25.55 -9.14
CA LEU A 154 -7.12 -25.57 -10.04
C LEU A 154 -8.31 -24.85 -9.43
N GLU A 155 -8.61 -25.08 -8.15
CA GLU A 155 -9.70 -24.41 -7.44
C GLU A 155 -9.44 -22.91 -7.31
N GLN A 156 -8.20 -22.50 -7.06
CA GLN A 156 -7.81 -21.09 -7.02
C GLN A 156 -8.04 -20.42 -8.38
N LEU A 157 -7.56 -21.03 -9.47
CA LEU A 157 -7.69 -20.51 -10.83
C LEU A 157 -9.15 -20.41 -11.25
N GLU A 158 -9.96 -21.43 -10.94
CA GLU A 158 -11.40 -21.42 -11.23
C GLU A 158 -12.12 -20.31 -10.47
N SER A 159 -11.83 -20.13 -9.18
CA SER A 159 -12.37 -19.05 -8.36
C SER A 159 -12.03 -17.68 -8.93
N LYS A 160 -10.77 -17.46 -9.34
CA LYS A 160 -10.31 -16.23 -9.98
C LYS A 160 -10.99 -15.97 -11.32
N ASN A 161 -11.09 -16.99 -12.16
CA ASN A 161 -11.77 -16.92 -13.45
C ASN A 161 -13.24 -16.53 -13.28
N ASN A 162 -13.93 -17.12 -12.30
CA ASN A 162 -15.32 -16.78 -11.99
C ASN A 162 -15.48 -15.32 -11.53
N GLN A 163 -14.57 -14.78 -10.72
CA GLN A 163 -14.55 -13.37 -10.34
C GLN A 163 -14.34 -12.43 -11.53
N ILE A 164 -13.43 -12.78 -12.45
CA ILE A 164 -13.19 -12.04 -13.70
C ILE A 164 -14.45 -12.03 -14.56
N ARG A 165 -15.12 -13.18 -14.77
CA ARG A 165 -16.37 -13.27 -15.50
C ARG A 165 -17.46 -12.37 -14.91
N MET A 166 -17.60 -12.34 -13.57
CA MET A 166 -18.54 -11.46 -12.90
C MET A 166 -18.19 -9.97 -13.13
N SER A 167 -16.91 -9.62 -13.13
CA SER A 167 -16.44 -8.26 -13.37
C SER A 167 -16.70 -7.81 -14.80
N LEU A 168 -16.46 -8.67 -15.79
CA LEU A 168 -16.77 -8.39 -17.21
C LEU A 168 -18.26 -8.26 -17.48
N LYS A 169 -19.13 -9.09 -16.86
CA LYS A 169 -20.58 -8.93 -16.92
C LYS A 169 -21.04 -7.59 -16.36
N LYS A 170 -20.48 -7.19 -15.23
CA LYS A 170 -20.76 -5.88 -14.63
C LYS A 170 -20.32 -4.75 -15.56
N PHE A 171 -19.14 -4.88 -16.17
CA PHE A 171 -18.63 -3.92 -17.14
C PHE A 171 -19.61 -3.75 -18.32
N SER A 172 -20.11 -4.84 -18.94
CA SER A 172 -21.11 -4.77 -20.02
C SER A 172 -22.33 -3.96 -19.62
N ASN A 173 -22.90 -4.22 -18.43
CA ASN A 173 -24.05 -3.49 -17.93
C ASN A 173 -23.78 -2.00 -17.70
N GLU A 174 -22.62 -1.63 -17.18
CA GLU A 174 -22.25 -0.22 -16.96
C GLU A 174 -21.90 0.48 -18.29
N LEU A 175 -21.36 -0.23 -19.28
CA LEU A 175 -21.09 0.27 -20.62
C LEU A 175 -22.38 0.66 -21.33
N ILE A 176 -23.40 -0.20 -21.29
CA ILE A 176 -24.74 0.09 -21.87
C ILE A 176 -25.37 1.34 -21.23
N LYS A 177 -25.20 1.52 -19.90
CA LYS A 177 -25.69 2.72 -19.20
C LYS A 177 -24.95 3.99 -19.63
N ALA A 178 -23.64 3.88 -19.89
CA ALA A 178 -22.80 5.01 -20.28
C ALA A 178 -22.92 5.36 -21.77
N ASN A 179 -23.23 4.35 -22.59
CA ASN A 179 -23.43 4.48 -24.03
C ASN A 179 -24.57 3.56 -24.50
N PRO A 180 -25.85 4.03 -24.47
CA PRO A 180 -27.01 3.22 -24.85
C PRO A 180 -26.99 2.74 -26.31
N GLU A 181 -26.29 3.43 -27.21
CA GLU A 181 -26.17 3.04 -28.63
C GLU A 181 -25.44 1.70 -28.78
N LEU A 182 -24.55 1.35 -27.84
CA LEU A 182 -23.86 0.06 -27.83
C LEU A 182 -24.75 -1.11 -27.38
N SER A 183 -26.00 -0.88 -26.98
CA SER A 183 -26.87 -1.95 -26.44
C SER A 183 -27.04 -3.13 -27.40
N LYS A 184 -27.22 -2.85 -28.70
CA LYS A 184 -27.36 -3.90 -29.73
C LYS A 184 -26.05 -4.67 -29.90
N TRP A 185 -24.92 -3.97 -29.95
CA TRP A 185 -23.59 -4.56 -30.05
C TRP A 185 -23.27 -5.41 -28.80
N CYS A 186 -23.49 -4.90 -27.60
CA CYS A 186 -23.26 -5.66 -26.36
C CYS A 186 -24.07 -6.98 -26.34
N LYS A 187 -25.35 -6.96 -26.73
CA LYS A 187 -26.18 -8.16 -26.80
C LYS A 187 -25.65 -9.18 -27.82
N GLN A 188 -25.11 -8.72 -28.94
CA GLN A 188 -24.46 -9.60 -29.92
C GLN A 188 -23.21 -10.26 -29.34
N GLN A 189 -22.37 -9.48 -28.64
CA GLN A 189 -21.19 -10.03 -27.98
C GLN A 189 -21.57 -11.03 -26.88
N GLU A 190 -22.54 -10.69 -26.03
CA GLU A 190 -23.04 -11.59 -24.97
C GLU A 190 -23.57 -12.91 -25.52
N SER A 191 -24.26 -12.89 -26.67
CA SER A 191 -24.69 -14.11 -27.36
C SER A 191 -23.51 -14.96 -27.86
N LYS A 192 -22.46 -14.30 -28.36
CA LYS A 192 -21.26 -14.95 -28.91
C LYS A 192 -20.33 -15.51 -27.84
N TYR A 193 -20.18 -14.79 -26.72
CA TYR A 193 -19.15 -15.06 -25.71
C TYR A 193 -19.72 -15.45 -24.33
N ASN A 194 -20.81 -16.19 -24.31
CA ASN A 194 -21.40 -16.74 -23.07
C ASN A 194 -21.67 -15.67 -22.00
N ASN A 195 -22.47 -14.66 -22.39
CA ASN A 195 -22.85 -13.50 -21.58
C ASN A 195 -21.66 -12.62 -21.14
N LEU A 196 -20.63 -12.48 -21.98
CA LEU A 196 -19.51 -11.57 -21.79
C LEU A 196 -19.44 -10.56 -22.93
N PRO A 197 -18.89 -9.33 -22.67
CA PRO A 197 -18.77 -8.28 -23.68
C PRO A 197 -17.65 -8.53 -24.70
N CYS A 198 -16.78 -9.49 -24.47
CA CYS A 198 -15.66 -9.85 -25.32
C CYS A 198 -15.23 -11.30 -25.11
N GLU A 199 -14.35 -11.79 -25.96
CA GLU A 199 -13.72 -13.10 -25.80
C GLU A 199 -12.88 -13.14 -24.52
N LEU A 200 -13.15 -14.09 -23.63
CA LEU A 200 -12.34 -14.35 -22.43
C LEU A 200 -11.49 -15.59 -22.67
N LEU A 201 -10.20 -15.38 -22.84
CA LEU A 201 -9.23 -16.46 -23.00
C LEU A 201 -8.97 -17.18 -21.67
N PRO A 202 -8.42 -18.42 -21.70
CA PRO A 202 -8.07 -19.15 -20.48
C PRO A 202 -7.11 -18.35 -19.58
N ILE A 203 -7.28 -18.52 -18.26
CA ILE A 203 -6.37 -17.92 -17.30
C ILE A 203 -4.96 -18.47 -17.46
N ARG A 204 -3.98 -17.59 -17.49
CA ARG A 204 -2.56 -17.93 -17.56
C ARG A 204 -1.93 -17.87 -16.18
N HIS A 205 -1.01 -18.74 -15.88
CA HIS A 205 -0.33 -18.79 -14.58
C HIS A 205 1.10 -19.32 -14.73
N SER A 206 1.95 -19.00 -13.75
CA SER A 206 3.27 -19.62 -13.61
C SER A 206 3.15 -20.96 -12.88
N ASN A 207 4.05 -21.90 -13.21
CA ASN A 207 4.21 -23.13 -12.45
C ASN A 207 4.83 -22.91 -11.06
N VAL A 208 5.45 -21.74 -10.84
CA VAL A 208 6.03 -21.35 -9.54
C VAL A 208 4.94 -20.65 -8.73
N ILE A 209 4.29 -21.42 -7.85
CA ILE A 209 3.20 -20.91 -7.01
C ILE A 209 3.64 -20.58 -5.58
N ASN A 210 4.78 -21.13 -5.11
CA ASN A 210 5.36 -20.89 -3.81
C ASN A 210 6.63 -20.05 -3.93
N GLY A 211 6.95 -19.27 -2.91
CA GLY A 211 8.17 -18.48 -2.84
C GLY A 211 8.37 -17.52 -4.02
N TYR A 212 7.32 -17.07 -4.67
CA TYR A 212 7.39 -16.30 -5.92
C TYR A 212 7.62 -14.80 -5.71
N ARG A 213 7.39 -14.28 -4.48
CA ARG A 213 7.49 -12.82 -4.24
C ARG A 213 8.94 -12.35 -4.23
N ASN A 214 9.22 -11.34 -5.04
CA ASN A 214 10.51 -10.67 -5.10
C ASN A 214 10.57 -9.37 -4.28
N LYS A 215 9.46 -8.95 -3.65
CA LYS A 215 9.40 -7.83 -2.71
C LYS A 215 8.43 -8.15 -1.57
N CYS A 216 8.90 -8.02 -0.34
CA CYS A 216 8.08 -8.13 0.86
C CYS A 216 8.35 -6.95 1.79
N GLU A 217 7.28 -6.43 2.40
CA GLU A 217 7.33 -5.40 3.43
C GLU A 217 6.87 -6.03 4.74
N PHE A 218 7.83 -6.36 5.61
CA PHE A 218 7.59 -6.95 6.91
C PHE A 218 7.38 -5.85 7.96
N SER A 219 6.42 -6.03 8.83
CA SER A 219 6.26 -5.20 10.02
C SER A 219 7.22 -5.67 11.11
N ILE A 220 7.72 -4.73 11.90
CA ILE A 220 8.50 -5.03 13.11
C ILE A 220 7.63 -4.66 14.31
N GLY A 221 7.50 -5.56 15.27
CA GLY A 221 6.64 -5.36 16.42
C GLY A 221 6.78 -6.47 17.45
N ILE A 222 5.86 -6.52 18.38
CA ILE A 222 5.79 -7.58 19.40
C ILE A 222 4.84 -8.69 18.92
N ASN A 223 5.27 -9.92 19.06
CA ASN A 223 4.38 -11.08 18.99
C ASN A 223 3.68 -11.22 20.35
N GLU A 224 2.38 -10.90 20.41
CA GLU A 224 1.62 -10.93 21.66
C GLU A 224 1.53 -12.34 22.29
N SER A 225 1.76 -13.41 21.52
CA SER A 225 1.73 -14.79 22.05
C SER A 225 3.02 -15.18 22.75
N THR A 226 4.19 -14.69 22.31
CA THR A 226 5.51 -15.01 22.86
C THR A 226 6.12 -13.86 23.66
N GLY A 227 5.64 -12.63 23.46
CA GLY A 227 6.24 -11.43 24.04
C GLY A 227 7.53 -10.97 23.32
N GLU A 228 7.94 -11.65 22.25
CA GLU A 228 9.21 -11.41 21.58
C GLU A 228 9.09 -10.32 20.48
N ARG A 229 10.20 -9.62 20.25
CA ARG A 229 10.37 -8.73 19.10
C ARG A 229 10.45 -9.58 17.83
N THR A 230 9.52 -9.34 16.91
CA THR A 230 9.33 -10.19 15.72
C THR A 230 9.31 -9.34 14.45
N VAL A 231 9.97 -9.85 13.40
CA VAL A 231 9.93 -9.32 12.03
C VAL A 231 9.03 -10.21 11.18
N GLY A 232 7.87 -9.70 10.79
CA GLY A 232 6.89 -10.54 10.09
C GLY A 232 5.68 -9.78 9.60
N PHE A 233 4.51 -10.39 9.65
CA PHE A 233 3.28 -9.77 9.21
C PHE A 233 2.34 -9.47 10.39
N ARG A 234 1.63 -8.33 10.29
CA ARG A 234 0.57 -8.02 11.27
C ARG A 234 -0.53 -9.06 11.22
N LEU A 235 -0.87 -9.62 12.37
CA LEU A 235 -1.91 -10.65 12.51
C LEU A 235 -3.34 -10.08 12.44
N GLY A 236 -3.48 -8.76 12.51
CA GLY A 236 -4.77 -8.07 12.40
C GLY A 236 -4.58 -6.59 12.09
N SER A 237 -5.67 -5.85 11.97
CA SER A 237 -5.65 -4.40 11.83
C SER A 237 -5.83 -3.71 13.17
N TYR A 238 -5.32 -2.48 13.30
CA TYR A 238 -5.54 -1.65 14.48
C TYR A 238 -7.04 -1.46 14.78
N VAL A 239 -7.85 -1.30 13.73
CA VAL A 239 -9.32 -1.15 13.86
C VAL A 239 -9.96 -2.42 14.41
N GLU A 240 -9.40 -3.60 14.14
CA GLU A 240 -9.81 -4.88 14.71
C GLU A 240 -9.21 -5.14 16.10
N GLY A 241 -8.46 -4.18 16.65
CA GLY A 241 -7.87 -4.24 17.97
C GLY A 241 -6.68 -5.21 18.04
N SER A 242 -5.83 -5.27 17.01
CA SER A 242 -4.60 -6.06 17.04
C SER A 242 -3.42 -5.24 16.50
N VAL A 243 -2.30 -5.33 17.21
CA VAL A 243 -0.99 -4.80 16.77
C VAL A 243 0.07 -5.91 16.72
N SER A 244 -0.30 -7.15 17.06
CA SER A 244 0.59 -8.29 17.09
C SER A 244 1.22 -8.55 15.73
N VAL A 245 2.52 -8.88 15.73
CA VAL A 245 3.27 -9.31 14.55
C VAL A 245 3.54 -10.81 14.67
N GLY A 246 3.15 -11.57 13.66
CA GLY A 246 3.39 -13.01 13.60
C GLY A 246 4.60 -13.37 12.75
N PRO A 247 5.19 -14.56 13.00
CA PRO A 247 6.34 -15.07 12.24
C PRO A 247 5.99 -15.35 10.77
N ILE A 248 7.01 -15.52 9.95
CA ILE A 248 6.89 -15.67 8.49
C ILE A 248 7.12 -17.09 7.99
N ASP A 249 7.41 -18.03 8.88
CA ASP A 249 7.85 -19.38 8.55
C ASP A 249 6.87 -20.12 7.63
N GLU A 250 5.58 -20.04 7.94
CA GLU A 250 4.52 -20.74 7.20
C GLU A 250 3.99 -19.98 5.98
N VAL A 251 4.56 -18.80 5.67
CA VAL A 251 4.08 -18.00 4.54
C VAL A 251 4.59 -18.54 3.22
N LEU A 252 3.69 -19.11 2.41
CA LEU A 252 4.04 -19.88 1.21
C LEU A 252 4.59 -19.02 0.07
N ASN A 253 4.13 -17.79 -0.08
CA ASN A 253 4.51 -16.94 -1.22
C ASN A 253 5.84 -16.19 -1.02
N VAL A 254 6.45 -16.24 0.16
CA VAL A 254 7.75 -15.62 0.48
C VAL A 254 8.86 -16.64 0.25
N PRO A 255 9.87 -16.32 -0.56
CA PRO A 255 11.00 -17.23 -0.80
C PRO A 255 11.90 -17.37 0.43
N GLU A 256 12.57 -18.50 0.55
CA GLU A 256 13.41 -18.81 1.71
C GLU A 256 14.52 -17.79 1.94
N THR A 257 15.15 -17.30 0.87
CA THR A 257 16.16 -16.24 0.94
C THR A 257 15.65 -14.99 1.67
N MET A 258 14.41 -14.57 1.38
CA MET A 258 13.82 -13.42 2.06
C MET A 258 13.43 -13.73 3.51
N LYS A 259 13.03 -14.97 3.82
CA LYS A 259 12.77 -15.42 5.19
C LYS A 259 14.06 -15.41 6.01
N ILE A 260 15.16 -15.93 5.45
CA ILE A 260 16.49 -15.88 6.08
C ILE A 260 16.90 -14.45 6.38
N ALA A 261 16.74 -13.54 5.41
CA ALA A 261 17.07 -12.13 5.59
C ALA A 261 16.23 -11.46 6.70
N ALA A 262 14.92 -11.73 6.72
CA ALA A 262 14.04 -11.20 7.75
C ALA A 262 14.37 -11.74 9.15
N LYS A 263 14.66 -13.03 9.26
CA LYS A 263 15.09 -13.67 10.53
C LYS A 263 16.46 -13.21 10.99
N SER A 264 17.40 -12.98 10.08
CA SER A 264 18.68 -12.38 10.40
C SER A 264 18.49 -10.99 11.00
N PHE A 265 17.66 -10.16 10.37
CA PHE A 265 17.37 -8.84 10.91
C PHE A 265 16.55 -8.89 12.22
N GLU A 266 15.67 -9.89 12.40
CA GLU A 266 14.94 -10.12 13.66
C GLU A 266 15.90 -10.33 14.82
N LYS A 267 16.95 -11.14 14.66
CA LYS A 267 17.99 -11.33 15.69
C LYS A 267 18.70 -10.02 16.03
N PHE A 268 19.01 -9.20 15.02
CA PHE A 268 19.57 -7.87 15.25
C PHE A 268 18.64 -7.00 16.10
N VAL A 269 17.35 -6.95 15.77
CA VAL A 269 16.33 -6.16 16.49
C VAL A 269 16.14 -6.68 17.92
N GLN A 270 16.18 -8.00 18.15
CA GLN A 270 16.06 -8.62 19.48
C GLN A 270 17.19 -8.19 20.39
N ASN A 271 18.42 -8.09 19.88
CA ASN A 271 19.61 -7.69 20.62
C ASN A 271 19.83 -6.16 20.65
N SER A 272 18.99 -5.39 19.95
CA SER A 272 19.11 -3.94 19.88
C SER A 272 18.67 -3.25 21.17
N LYS A 273 19.40 -2.21 21.57
CA LYS A 273 18.99 -1.29 22.65
C LYS A 273 17.76 -0.46 22.32
N TYR A 274 17.38 -0.39 21.02
CA TYR A 274 16.25 0.37 20.53
C TYR A 274 15.00 -0.50 20.44
N ASP A 275 13.90 -0.03 21.03
CA ASP A 275 12.64 -0.77 21.05
C ASP A 275 11.93 -0.78 19.70
N VAL A 276 11.07 -1.78 19.51
CA VAL A 276 10.14 -1.82 18.37
C VAL A 276 9.06 -0.75 18.53
N PHE A 277 8.59 -0.21 17.41
CA PHE A 277 7.57 0.84 17.40
C PHE A 277 6.21 0.31 17.86
N SER A 278 5.68 0.90 18.92
CA SER A 278 4.30 0.68 19.37
C SER A 278 3.34 1.65 18.69
N PRO A 279 2.40 1.15 17.87
CA PRO A 279 1.34 2.01 17.30
C PRO A 279 0.39 2.59 18.34
N GLU A 280 0.30 1.98 19.52
CA GLU A 280 -0.54 2.45 20.63
C GLU A 280 0.08 3.68 21.31
N LEU A 281 1.36 3.57 21.61
CA LEU A 281 2.10 4.59 22.37
C LEU A 281 2.75 5.64 21.47
N HIS A 282 2.85 5.37 20.16
CA HIS A 282 3.64 6.13 19.20
C HIS A 282 5.12 6.31 19.64
N LYS A 283 5.64 5.32 20.34
CA LYS A 283 7.02 5.26 20.84
C LYS A 283 7.73 4.04 20.29
N GLY A 284 9.06 4.09 20.30
CA GLY A 284 9.91 3.06 19.76
C GLY A 284 10.41 3.40 18.34
N TYR A 285 11.32 2.61 17.83
CA TYR A 285 12.15 2.95 16.68
C TYR A 285 11.90 2.03 15.50
N TRP A 286 12.04 0.71 15.65
CA TRP A 286 11.95 -0.25 14.55
C TRP A 286 10.50 -0.40 14.06
N LYS A 287 10.25 -0.10 12.78
CA LYS A 287 8.89 -0.11 12.20
C LYS A 287 8.68 -1.17 11.13
N GLN A 288 9.63 -1.30 10.22
CA GLN A 288 9.44 -2.05 8.98
C GLN A 288 10.77 -2.55 8.44
N LEU A 289 10.75 -3.71 7.81
CA LEU A 289 11.82 -4.19 6.96
C LEU A 289 11.25 -4.46 5.57
N THR A 290 11.76 -3.78 4.55
CA THR A 290 11.47 -4.13 3.17
C THR A 290 12.62 -4.95 2.63
N VAL A 291 12.29 -6.12 2.08
CA VAL A 291 13.24 -7.01 1.42
C VAL A 291 12.88 -7.09 -0.06
N ARG A 292 13.86 -6.88 -0.93
CA ARG A 292 13.77 -7.10 -2.37
C ARG A 292 14.79 -8.15 -2.79
N TYR A 293 14.42 -9.00 -3.73
CA TYR A 293 15.26 -10.10 -4.18
C TYR A 293 15.16 -10.29 -5.69
N GLY A 294 16.27 -10.22 -6.39
CA GLY A 294 16.39 -10.57 -7.80
C GLY A 294 16.53 -12.09 -7.94
N PHE A 295 15.48 -12.77 -8.38
CA PHE A 295 15.48 -14.24 -8.48
C PHE A 295 16.52 -14.77 -9.44
N ARG A 296 16.70 -14.09 -10.57
CA ARG A 296 17.61 -14.54 -11.65
C ARG A 296 19.00 -13.97 -11.54
N THR A 297 19.20 -13.05 -10.59
CA THR A 297 20.50 -12.42 -10.31
C THR A 297 21.04 -12.80 -8.95
N ASN A 298 20.20 -13.35 -8.06
CA ASN A 298 20.49 -13.66 -6.65
C ASN A 298 20.93 -12.43 -5.83
N GLU A 299 20.49 -11.24 -6.20
CA GLU A 299 20.83 -10.00 -5.52
C GLU A 299 19.75 -9.65 -4.49
N LEU A 300 20.18 -9.28 -3.29
CA LEU A 300 19.31 -9.01 -2.14
C LEU A 300 19.47 -7.56 -1.68
N MET A 301 18.35 -6.83 -1.57
CA MET A 301 18.31 -5.48 -1.01
C MET A 301 17.46 -5.46 0.26
N LEU A 302 17.99 -4.84 1.29
CA LEU A 302 17.29 -4.56 2.55
C LEU A 302 17.06 -3.06 2.68
N ILE A 303 15.84 -2.66 3.07
CA ILE A 303 15.50 -1.29 3.43
C ILE A 303 14.93 -1.33 4.84
N VAL A 304 15.72 -0.89 5.80
CA VAL A 304 15.38 -0.87 7.22
C VAL A 304 14.63 0.41 7.52
N GLY A 305 13.37 0.31 7.91
CA GLY A 305 12.50 1.41 8.25
C GLY A 305 12.43 1.65 9.75
N LEU A 306 12.83 2.83 10.21
CA LEU A 306 12.73 3.23 11.59
C LEU A 306 12.05 4.59 11.78
N ASP A 307 11.45 4.80 12.95
CA ASP A 307 11.08 6.12 13.42
C ASP A 307 12.25 6.71 14.20
N PRO A 308 12.89 7.78 13.75
CA PRO A 308 14.07 8.30 14.44
C PRO A 308 13.73 8.91 15.79
N GLN A 309 12.46 9.18 16.11
CA GLN A 309 12.04 9.80 17.36
C GLN A 309 12.91 11.05 17.67
N GLN A 310 13.69 10.98 18.74
CA GLN A 310 14.58 12.03 19.20
C GLN A 310 16.07 11.68 19.01
N LEU A 311 16.40 10.65 18.20
CA LEU A 311 17.79 10.30 17.94
C LEU A 311 18.54 11.46 17.30
N THR A 312 19.72 11.72 17.83
CA THR A 312 20.66 12.68 17.26
C THR A 312 21.25 12.14 15.95
N SER A 313 21.86 13.02 15.15
CA SER A 313 22.57 12.61 13.94
C SER A 313 23.72 11.64 14.22
N GLU A 314 24.40 11.79 15.35
CA GLU A 314 25.46 10.90 15.79
C GLU A 314 24.92 9.51 16.14
N GLU A 315 23.83 9.42 16.90
CA GLU A 315 23.18 8.15 17.24
C GLU A 315 22.67 7.42 16.00
N LEU A 316 22.13 8.14 15.01
CA LEU A 316 21.72 7.56 13.72
C LEU A 316 22.93 7.06 12.92
N CYS A 317 24.06 7.78 12.96
CA CYS A 317 25.30 7.35 12.32
C CYS A 317 25.83 6.07 12.98
N ASN A 318 25.88 6.03 14.31
CA ASN A 318 26.30 4.84 15.05
C ASN A 318 25.38 3.64 14.76
N LEU A 319 24.07 3.87 14.71
CA LEU A 319 23.11 2.81 14.37
C LEU A 319 23.33 2.27 12.93
N LYS A 320 23.62 3.13 11.95
CA LYS A 320 23.99 2.67 10.58
C LYS A 320 25.24 1.80 10.61
N ASN A 321 26.26 2.24 11.32
CA ASN A 321 27.51 1.48 11.46
C ASN A 321 27.30 0.11 12.15
N ASP A 322 26.42 0.07 13.17
CA ASP A 322 26.07 -1.19 13.85
C ASP A 322 25.36 -2.16 12.90
N ILE A 323 24.42 -1.67 12.06
CA ILE A 323 23.73 -2.49 11.06
C ILE A 323 24.71 -2.97 10.00
N GLU A 324 25.57 -2.08 9.48
CA GLU A 324 26.59 -2.43 8.50
C GLU A 324 27.54 -3.50 9.01
N LYS A 325 28.07 -3.31 10.21
CA LYS A 325 28.97 -4.28 10.88
C LYS A 325 28.28 -5.61 11.08
N TYR A 326 27.00 -5.62 11.50
CA TYR A 326 26.23 -6.83 11.70
C TYR A 326 26.14 -7.68 10.43
N PHE A 327 25.83 -7.07 9.29
CA PHE A 327 25.69 -7.79 8.02
C PHE A 327 27.03 -8.08 7.32
N LYS A 328 28.08 -7.29 7.55
CA LYS A 328 29.39 -7.53 6.93
C LYS A 328 30.27 -8.50 7.71
N GLU A 329 30.28 -8.39 9.03
CA GLU A 329 31.26 -9.04 9.91
C GLU A 329 30.63 -9.84 11.06
N GLY A 330 29.37 -9.56 11.39
CA GLY A 330 28.69 -10.17 12.54
C GLY A 330 27.82 -11.37 12.16
N ASP A 331 26.87 -11.72 13.05
CA ASP A 331 25.97 -12.88 12.89
C ASP A 331 25.09 -12.81 11.63
N GLY A 332 24.92 -11.62 11.06
CA GLY A 332 24.17 -11.40 9.82
C GLY A 332 24.98 -11.68 8.55
N SER A 333 26.29 -11.91 8.63
CA SER A 333 27.19 -12.06 7.47
C SER A 333 26.88 -13.27 6.58
N SER A 334 26.18 -14.26 7.13
CA SER A 334 25.66 -15.39 6.33
C SER A 334 24.53 -15.01 5.35
N CYS A 335 23.91 -13.84 5.53
CA CYS A 335 22.91 -13.29 4.64
C CYS A 335 23.59 -12.40 3.58
N PRO A 336 23.61 -12.79 2.29
CA PRO A 336 24.33 -12.07 1.25
C PRO A 336 23.59 -10.79 0.84
N VAL A 337 23.70 -9.74 1.65
CA VAL A 337 23.08 -8.44 1.36
C VAL A 337 23.92 -7.68 0.34
N HIS A 338 23.35 -7.43 -0.85
CA HIS A 338 23.99 -6.69 -1.93
C HIS A 338 23.81 -5.18 -1.81
N SER A 339 22.69 -4.77 -1.19
CA SER A 339 22.30 -3.35 -1.05
C SER A 339 21.58 -3.16 0.28
N LEU A 340 22.01 -2.18 1.08
CA LEU A 340 21.33 -1.87 2.34
C LEU A 340 21.05 -0.39 2.46
N TYR A 341 19.81 -0.09 2.83
CA TYR A 341 19.30 1.26 3.07
C TYR A 341 18.67 1.40 4.45
N LEU A 342 18.78 2.61 5.01
CA LEU A 342 18.04 3.05 6.17
C LEU A 342 16.97 4.06 5.74
N GLN A 343 15.71 3.82 6.12
CA GLN A 343 14.58 4.71 5.82
C GLN A 343 14.03 5.32 7.09
N GLN A 344 14.01 6.66 7.16
CA GLN A 344 13.41 7.38 8.28
C GLN A 344 11.90 7.54 8.05
N ILE A 345 11.09 6.78 8.78
CA ILE A 345 9.62 6.77 8.66
C ILE A 345 9.01 7.67 9.74
N LYS A 346 9.04 8.97 9.51
CA LYS A 346 8.39 9.99 10.35
C LYS A 346 6.89 10.08 10.05
N LYS A 347 6.12 10.65 10.96
CA LYS A 347 4.70 10.97 10.69
C LYS A 347 4.63 12.00 9.56
N ARG A 348 3.97 11.65 8.46
CA ARG A 348 3.82 12.56 7.31
C ARG A 348 3.03 13.80 7.71
N LYS A 349 3.58 14.98 7.45
CA LYS A 349 2.91 16.27 7.64
C LYS A 349 2.13 16.69 6.39
N SER A 350 2.57 16.26 5.20
CA SER A 350 1.90 16.49 3.91
C SER A 350 1.98 15.24 3.03
N GLN A 351 1.29 15.26 1.87
CA GLN A 351 1.41 14.19 0.87
C GLN A 351 2.77 14.18 0.16
N ASP A 352 3.45 15.35 0.17
CA ASP A 352 4.74 15.54 -0.49
C ASP A 352 5.94 15.18 0.41
N ASP A 353 5.66 14.75 1.65
CA ASP A 353 6.68 14.37 2.63
C ASP A 353 7.19 12.95 2.29
N VAL A 354 8.27 12.89 1.51
CA VAL A 354 8.93 11.63 1.15
C VAL A 354 9.86 11.22 2.29
N PRO A 355 9.76 9.99 2.82
CA PRO A 355 10.69 9.51 3.84
C PRO A 355 12.13 9.57 3.36
N ALA A 356 13.02 10.15 4.18
CA ALA A 356 14.44 10.18 3.89
C ALA A 356 14.98 8.73 3.79
N LEU A 357 15.66 8.44 2.70
CA LEU A 357 16.27 7.16 2.41
C LEU A 357 17.79 7.34 2.31
N GLU A 358 18.53 6.66 3.14
CA GLU A 358 19.98 6.77 3.22
C GLU A 358 20.62 5.44 2.85
N HIS A 359 21.55 5.47 1.91
CA HIS A 359 22.36 4.30 1.57
C HIS A 359 23.36 3.99 2.70
N VAL A 360 23.44 2.73 3.11
CA VAL A 360 24.32 2.28 4.20
C VAL A 360 25.54 1.59 3.61
N PHE A 361 25.35 0.54 2.83
CA PHE A 361 26.47 -0.13 2.13
C PHE A 361 26.00 -0.92 0.90
N GLY A 362 26.96 -1.40 0.13
CA GLY A 362 26.75 -2.23 -1.06
C GLY A 362 26.41 -1.40 -2.29
N GLU A 363 25.72 -2.02 -3.26
CA GLU A 363 25.27 -1.35 -4.47
C GLU A 363 24.05 -0.48 -4.19
N THR A 364 23.84 0.55 -5.01
CA THR A 364 22.67 1.45 -4.86
C THR A 364 21.39 0.90 -5.49
N TYR A 365 21.43 -0.28 -6.06
CA TYR A 365 20.31 -0.97 -6.72
C TYR A 365 20.54 -2.48 -6.67
N ILE A 366 19.53 -3.24 -7.03
CA ILE A 366 19.64 -4.64 -7.43
C ILE A 366 19.15 -4.79 -8.86
N THR A 367 19.42 -5.92 -9.47
CA THR A 367 18.93 -6.25 -10.81
C THR A 367 17.99 -7.44 -10.80
N GLU A 368 17.12 -7.52 -11.80
CA GLU A 368 16.28 -8.68 -12.09
C GLU A 368 16.16 -8.84 -13.60
N LYS A 369 15.88 -10.06 -14.06
CA LYS A 369 15.69 -10.35 -15.49
C LYS A 369 14.23 -10.68 -15.79
N ILE A 370 13.65 -10.04 -16.81
CA ILE A 370 12.31 -10.31 -17.34
C ILE A 370 12.42 -10.50 -18.85
N LEU A 371 11.91 -11.59 -19.39
CA LEU A 371 12.00 -11.95 -20.82
C LEU A 371 13.41 -11.79 -21.41
N GLY A 372 14.43 -12.18 -20.63
CA GLY A 372 15.84 -12.09 -21.03
C GLY A 372 16.47 -10.70 -20.93
N LYS A 373 15.70 -9.65 -20.67
CA LYS A 373 16.19 -8.28 -20.43
C LYS A 373 16.55 -8.10 -18.97
N THR A 374 17.63 -7.38 -18.69
CA THR A 374 18.08 -7.05 -17.32
C THR A 374 17.56 -5.67 -16.91
N PHE A 375 16.94 -5.58 -15.75
CA PHE A 375 16.39 -4.34 -15.21
C PHE A 375 17.05 -3.98 -13.90
N ARG A 376 17.51 -2.74 -13.81
CA ARG A 376 17.92 -2.10 -12.56
C ARG A 376 16.70 -1.76 -11.74
N ILE A 377 16.75 -2.08 -10.45
CA ILE A 377 15.67 -1.85 -9.49
C ILE A 377 16.21 -0.98 -8.36
N SER A 378 15.90 0.30 -8.40
CA SER A 378 16.20 1.24 -7.32
C SER A 378 15.31 0.97 -6.09
N PRO A 379 15.70 1.37 -4.87
CA PRO A 379 14.98 0.99 -3.65
C PRO A 379 13.51 1.40 -3.63
N GLN A 380 13.15 2.52 -4.23
CA GLN A 380 11.76 3.03 -4.29
C GLN A 380 11.03 2.68 -5.60
N ALA A 381 11.73 2.14 -6.60
CA ALA A 381 11.14 1.80 -7.89
C ALA A 381 10.00 0.78 -7.75
N PHE A 382 8.94 0.97 -8.53
CA PHE A 382 7.95 -0.09 -8.71
C PHE A 382 8.55 -1.19 -9.59
N PHE A 383 8.30 -2.42 -9.23
CA PHE A 383 8.61 -3.60 -10.02
C PHE A 383 7.59 -4.69 -9.71
N GLN A 384 7.17 -5.47 -10.70
CA GLN A 384 6.21 -6.54 -10.52
C GLN A 384 6.74 -7.58 -9.51
N VAL A 385 5.89 -7.99 -8.57
CA VAL A 385 6.33 -8.79 -7.40
C VAL A 385 6.53 -10.29 -7.67
N ASN A 386 6.24 -10.76 -8.88
CA ASN A 386 6.36 -12.15 -9.31
C ASN A 386 7.04 -12.21 -10.68
N SER A 387 8.36 -12.34 -10.72
CA SER A 387 9.16 -12.30 -11.95
C SER A 387 8.74 -13.38 -12.96
N ASN A 388 8.42 -14.59 -12.52
CA ASN A 388 8.02 -15.68 -13.41
C ASN A 388 6.64 -15.46 -14.05
N ALA A 389 5.68 -14.95 -13.29
CA ALA A 389 4.36 -14.63 -13.85
C ALA A 389 4.37 -13.32 -14.64
N THR A 390 5.36 -12.44 -14.41
CA THR A 390 5.56 -11.21 -15.20
C THR A 390 5.99 -11.53 -16.62
N ASP A 391 6.82 -12.55 -16.84
CA ASP A 391 7.13 -13.00 -18.20
C ASP A 391 5.84 -13.35 -18.96
N ILE A 392 4.97 -14.15 -18.34
CA ILE A 392 3.69 -14.56 -18.93
C ILE A 392 2.77 -13.36 -19.16
N LEU A 393 2.75 -12.41 -18.22
CA LEU A 393 1.97 -11.18 -18.36
C LEU A 393 2.43 -10.38 -19.58
N TYR A 394 3.73 -10.14 -19.71
CA TYR A 394 4.29 -9.31 -20.79
C TYR A 394 4.24 -10.02 -22.15
N GLU A 395 4.42 -11.34 -22.20
CA GLU A 395 4.16 -12.15 -23.42
C GLU A 395 2.70 -12.03 -23.85
N SER A 396 1.77 -12.13 -22.88
CA SER A 396 0.33 -12.01 -23.14
C SER A 396 -0.07 -10.64 -23.64
N ILE A 397 0.55 -9.57 -23.11
CA ILE A 397 0.38 -8.21 -23.60
C ILE A 397 0.88 -8.10 -25.04
N GLY A 398 2.09 -8.58 -25.34
CA GLY A 398 2.66 -8.56 -26.67
C GLY A 398 1.85 -9.35 -27.72
N GLU A 399 1.24 -10.46 -27.29
CA GLU A 399 0.33 -11.27 -28.13
C GLU A 399 -0.96 -10.51 -28.46
N LEU A 400 -1.61 -9.92 -27.44
CA LEU A 400 -2.84 -9.13 -27.66
C LEU A 400 -2.60 -7.86 -28.45
N ALA A 401 -1.47 -7.20 -28.20
CA ALA A 401 -1.09 -5.97 -28.87
C ALA A 401 -0.83 -6.14 -30.38
N GLY A 402 -0.58 -7.36 -30.84
CA GLY A 402 -0.36 -7.67 -32.26
C GLY A 402 0.77 -6.85 -32.88
N LEU A 403 1.83 -6.56 -32.12
CA LEU A 403 2.93 -5.67 -32.51
C LEU A 403 3.62 -6.12 -33.77
N LYS A 404 3.97 -5.16 -34.64
CA LYS A 404 4.67 -5.33 -35.90
C LYS A 404 5.69 -4.21 -36.11
N ASN A 405 6.59 -4.39 -37.07
CA ASN A 405 7.65 -3.41 -37.38
C ASN A 405 7.15 -2.03 -37.88
N ASN A 406 5.85 -1.86 -38.12
CA ASN A 406 5.25 -0.58 -38.52
C ASN A 406 4.37 0.05 -37.42
N VAL A 407 4.46 -0.44 -36.18
CA VAL A 407 3.67 0.02 -35.05
C VAL A 407 4.53 0.87 -34.11
N THR A 408 3.95 1.98 -33.61
CA THR A 408 4.46 2.71 -32.45
C THR A 408 3.80 2.16 -31.19
N LEU A 409 4.59 1.67 -30.24
CA LEU A 409 4.12 1.27 -28.91
C LEU A 409 4.18 2.45 -27.95
N LEU A 410 3.03 2.83 -27.42
CA LEU A 410 2.90 3.87 -26.39
C LEU A 410 2.73 3.22 -25.01
N ASP A 411 3.76 3.27 -24.18
CA ASP A 411 3.77 2.69 -22.82
C ASP A 411 3.40 3.78 -21.81
N VAL A 412 2.11 3.80 -21.40
CA VAL A 412 1.52 4.83 -20.53
C VAL A 412 1.61 4.40 -19.08
N CYS A 413 2.23 5.22 -18.23
CA CYS A 413 2.65 4.89 -16.86
C CYS A 413 3.75 3.82 -16.86
N CYS A 414 4.75 4.00 -17.71
CA CYS A 414 5.76 2.98 -18.01
C CYS A 414 6.67 2.62 -16.81
N GLY A 415 6.66 3.38 -15.72
CA GLY A 415 7.55 3.17 -14.58
C GLY A 415 9.01 3.18 -15.03
N THR A 416 9.74 2.10 -14.74
CA THR A 416 11.15 1.89 -15.16
C THR A 416 11.28 1.31 -16.58
N GLY A 417 10.21 1.40 -17.40
CA GLY A 417 10.18 1.01 -18.80
C GLY A 417 10.07 -0.49 -19.04
N THR A 418 9.66 -1.28 -18.06
CA THR A 418 9.76 -2.75 -18.13
C THR A 418 8.93 -3.36 -19.25
N ILE A 419 7.68 -2.93 -19.45
CA ILE A 419 6.80 -3.47 -20.51
C ILE A 419 7.33 -3.06 -21.88
N GLY A 420 7.53 -1.76 -22.09
CA GLY A 420 7.98 -1.23 -23.37
C GLY A 420 9.31 -1.82 -23.81
N LEU A 421 10.28 -1.94 -22.92
CA LEU A 421 11.60 -2.49 -23.23
C LEU A 421 11.58 -4.00 -23.55
N CYS A 422 10.73 -4.78 -22.85
CA CYS A 422 10.53 -6.20 -23.19
C CYS A 422 9.91 -6.40 -24.56
N LEU A 423 9.09 -5.46 -25.02
CA LEU A 423 8.36 -5.54 -26.30
C LEU A 423 9.04 -4.75 -27.43
N ALA A 424 10.11 -4.00 -27.17
CA ALA A 424 10.75 -3.09 -28.11
C ALA A 424 11.19 -3.76 -29.43
N GLU A 425 11.62 -5.02 -29.40
CA GLU A 425 12.02 -5.77 -30.58
C GLU A 425 10.85 -6.16 -31.51
N LYS A 426 9.60 -6.06 -31.00
CA LYS A 426 8.39 -6.43 -31.74
C LYS A 426 7.72 -5.24 -32.43
N CYS A 427 8.22 -4.01 -32.25
CA CYS A 427 7.65 -2.80 -32.80
C CYS A 427 8.73 -1.86 -33.36
N ASN A 428 8.32 -0.84 -34.15
CA ASN A 428 9.23 0.14 -34.74
C ASN A 428 9.85 1.06 -33.69
N GLU A 429 9.02 1.53 -32.75
CA GLU A 429 9.47 2.40 -31.66
C GLU A 429 8.61 2.23 -30.40
N VAL A 430 9.19 2.57 -29.27
CA VAL A 430 8.54 2.64 -27.96
C VAL A 430 8.59 4.09 -27.46
N LEU A 431 7.43 4.65 -27.13
CA LEU A 431 7.30 5.94 -26.46
C LEU A 431 6.74 5.71 -25.06
N GLY A 432 7.61 5.80 -24.03
CA GLY A 432 7.23 5.61 -22.64
C GLY A 432 6.94 6.94 -21.96
N LEU A 433 5.86 7.00 -21.16
CA LEU A 433 5.57 8.18 -20.34
C LEU A 433 5.26 7.81 -18.90
N GLU A 434 5.84 8.56 -17.97
CA GLU A 434 5.73 8.34 -16.54
C GLU A 434 5.82 9.69 -15.79
N MET A 435 5.08 9.82 -14.70
CA MET A 435 5.03 11.03 -13.91
C MET A 435 6.30 11.23 -13.07
N THR A 436 6.94 10.14 -12.65
CA THR A 436 8.07 10.12 -11.72
C THR A 436 9.38 10.22 -12.49
N ALA A 437 10.12 11.33 -12.29
CA ALA A 437 11.38 11.58 -13.01
C ALA A 437 12.47 10.53 -12.72
N GLU A 438 12.54 10.03 -11.49
CA GLU A 438 13.48 8.98 -11.08
C GLU A 438 13.20 7.66 -11.80
N ALA A 439 11.93 7.30 -12.00
CA ALA A 439 11.56 6.11 -12.76
C ALA A 439 11.94 6.23 -14.24
N ILE A 440 11.80 7.41 -14.84
CA ILE A 440 12.27 7.68 -16.21
C ILE A 440 13.80 7.63 -16.29
N ALA A 441 14.52 8.10 -15.28
CA ALA A 441 15.98 7.94 -15.24
C ALA A 441 16.38 6.46 -15.23
N ASP A 442 15.73 5.64 -14.42
CA ASP A 442 15.93 4.18 -14.42
C ASP A 442 15.52 3.55 -15.76
N ALA A 443 14.42 3.99 -16.39
CA ALA A 443 13.99 3.48 -17.70
C ALA A 443 15.06 3.71 -18.81
N ARG A 444 15.68 4.87 -18.83
CA ARG A 444 16.79 5.19 -19.77
C ARG A 444 18.00 4.31 -19.51
N VAL A 445 18.41 4.15 -18.26
CA VAL A 445 19.49 3.24 -17.87
C VAL A 445 19.17 1.80 -18.28
N ASN A 446 17.93 1.36 -18.09
CA ASN A 446 17.47 0.02 -18.49
C ASN A 446 17.48 -0.16 -20.01
N ALA A 447 17.14 0.88 -20.80
CA ALA A 447 17.24 0.84 -22.25
C ALA A 447 18.70 0.65 -22.70
N ASP A 448 19.61 1.45 -22.14
CA ASP A 448 21.05 1.37 -22.44
C ASP A 448 21.63 0.00 -22.04
N LEU A 449 21.29 -0.49 -20.84
CA LEU A 449 21.74 -1.78 -20.32
C LEU A 449 21.34 -2.95 -21.22
N ASN A 450 20.20 -2.85 -21.90
CA ASN A 450 19.67 -3.88 -22.79
C ASN A 450 19.93 -3.59 -24.28
N GLY A 451 20.65 -2.52 -24.61
CA GLY A 451 20.96 -2.14 -25.99
C GLY A 451 19.72 -1.75 -26.82
N VAL A 452 18.61 -1.36 -26.17
CA VAL A 452 17.37 -0.93 -26.84
C VAL A 452 17.52 0.50 -27.31
N LYS A 453 17.54 0.70 -28.63
CA LYS A 453 17.79 2.00 -29.27
C LYS A 453 16.53 2.67 -29.83
N ASN A 454 15.43 1.94 -29.90
CA ASN A 454 14.15 2.40 -30.43
C ASN A 454 13.14 2.78 -29.33
N ALA A 455 13.61 3.13 -28.12
CA ALA A 455 12.77 3.58 -27.01
C ALA A 455 13.12 5.01 -26.60
N GLU A 456 12.10 5.85 -26.42
CA GLU A 456 12.21 7.21 -25.89
C GLU A 456 11.27 7.38 -24.68
N PHE A 457 11.73 8.08 -23.63
CA PHE A 457 11.00 8.19 -22.36
C PHE A 457 10.78 9.65 -21.96
N PHE A 458 9.52 9.97 -21.55
CA PHE A 458 9.04 11.31 -21.24
C PHE A 458 8.53 11.41 -19.81
N VAL A 459 8.95 12.48 -19.11
CA VAL A 459 8.44 12.78 -17.76
C VAL A 459 7.21 13.65 -17.86
N GLY A 460 6.11 13.25 -17.23
CA GLY A 460 4.90 14.05 -17.12
C GLY A 460 3.67 13.23 -16.76
N LYS A 461 2.61 13.92 -16.33
CA LYS A 461 1.32 13.27 -16.10
C LYS A 461 0.70 12.90 -17.44
N ALA A 462 0.14 11.69 -17.52
CA ALA A 462 -0.44 11.18 -18.75
C ALA A 462 -1.49 12.15 -19.36
N GLU A 463 -2.36 12.72 -18.52
CA GLU A 463 -3.37 13.68 -18.92
C GLU A 463 -2.83 14.98 -19.54
N ASP A 464 -1.60 15.36 -19.20
CA ASP A 464 -0.98 16.60 -19.66
C ASP A 464 -0.12 16.39 -20.91
N VAL A 465 0.57 15.24 -21.03
CA VAL A 465 1.62 15.04 -22.05
C VAL A 465 1.28 13.99 -23.12
N LEU A 466 0.26 13.14 -22.89
CA LEU A 466 -0.08 12.04 -23.79
C LEU A 466 -0.25 12.48 -25.25
N SER A 467 -1.00 13.57 -25.49
CA SER A 467 -1.26 14.07 -26.84
C SER A 467 0.01 14.53 -27.56
N SER A 468 0.92 15.19 -26.84
CA SER A 468 2.19 15.66 -27.41
C SER A 468 3.18 14.51 -27.68
N VAL A 469 3.16 13.48 -26.84
CA VAL A 469 3.98 12.26 -27.04
C VAL A 469 3.41 11.43 -28.19
N ALA A 470 2.11 11.21 -28.24
CA ALA A 470 1.47 10.49 -29.36
C ALA A 470 1.69 11.19 -30.72
N TYR A 471 1.77 12.53 -30.74
CA TYR A 471 2.09 13.29 -31.96
C TYR A 471 3.52 13.05 -32.48
N LYS A 472 4.44 12.58 -31.63
CA LYS A 472 5.80 12.21 -32.02
C LYS A 472 5.91 10.84 -32.67
N ALA A 473 4.84 10.03 -32.63
CA ALA A 473 4.81 8.69 -33.21
C ALA A 473 5.19 8.76 -34.69
N LYS A 474 6.14 7.91 -35.11
CA LYS A 474 6.61 7.83 -36.50
C LYS A 474 5.68 7.01 -37.39
N ASN A 475 4.78 6.23 -36.79
CA ASN A 475 3.87 5.35 -37.48
C ASN A 475 2.43 5.80 -37.29
N GLU A 476 1.57 5.55 -38.27
CA GLU A 476 0.13 5.82 -38.18
C GLU A 476 -0.57 4.86 -37.21
N GLU A 477 -0.09 3.60 -37.16
CA GLU A 477 -0.62 2.60 -36.23
C GLU A 477 0.04 2.75 -34.86
N ILE A 478 -0.78 3.09 -33.86
CA ILE A 478 -0.34 3.26 -32.47
C ILE A 478 -1.07 2.26 -31.60
N VAL A 479 -0.32 1.46 -30.86
CA VAL A 479 -0.84 0.59 -29.81
C VAL A 479 -0.44 1.17 -28.45
N ALA A 480 -1.43 1.45 -27.60
CA ALA A 480 -1.18 1.98 -26.27
C ALA A 480 -1.36 0.88 -25.21
N ILE A 481 -0.36 0.71 -24.35
CA ILE A 481 -0.45 -0.07 -23.12
C ILE A 481 -0.65 0.92 -21.98
N VAL A 482 -1.64 0.66 -21.11
CA VAL A 482 -1.96 1.54 -19.98
C VAL A 482 -1.98 0.70 -18.71
N ASP A 483 -0.94 0.83 -17.88
CA ASP A 483 -0.80 0.15 -16.59
C ASP A 483 -0.68 1.19 -15.45
N PRO A 484 -1.80 1.82 -15.03
CA PRO A 484 -1.77 2.91 -14.07
C PRO A 484 -1.51 2.42 -12.65
N PRO A 485 -0.80 3.20 -11.81
CA PRO A 485 -0.52 2.84 -10.43
C PRO A 485 -1.81 2.71 -9.60
N ARG A 486 -1.79 1.85 -8.56
CA ARG A 486 -2.93 1.54 -7.66
C ARG A 486 -3.60 2.75 -7.00
N ALA A 487 -2.94 3.91 -6.92
CA ALA A 487 -3.55 5.15 -6.43
C ALA A 487 -4.76 5.61 -7.28
N GLY A 488 -4.83 5.21 -8.56
CA GLY A 488 -5.99 5.39 -9.44
C GLY A 488 -6.96 4.21 -9.46
N LEU A 489 -6.47 3.03 -9.11
CA LEU A 489 -7.20 1.76 -9.13
C LEU A 489 -7.06 1.09 -7.76
N PRO A 490 -7.84 1.46 -6.72
CA PRO A 490 -7.89 0.61 -5.53
C PRO A 490 -8.36 -0.78 -5.95
N CYS A 491 -7.98 -1.81 -5.18
CA CYS A 491 -8.43 -3.21 -5.35
C CYS A 491 -9.97 -3.40 -5.30
N ASP A 492 -10.74 -2.34 -5.44
CA ASP A 492 -12.17 -2.35 -5.65
C ASP A 492 -12.39 -2.52 -7.16
N HIS A 493 -12.78 -3.73 -7.58
CA HIS A 493 -13.21 -4.06 -8.95
C HIS A 493 -14.13 -2.98 -9.59
N ARG A 494 -14.77 -2.14 -8.78
CA ARG A 494 -15.62 -1.03 -9.20
C ARG A 494 -14.87 0.09 -9.93
N LYS A 495 -13.59 0.34 -9.62
CA LYS A 495 -12.83 1.41 -10.29
C LYS A 495 -12.22 0.95 -11.61
N ALA A 496 -11.72 -0.30 -11.68
CA ALA A 496 -11.27 -0.88 -12.95
C ALA A 496 -12.41 -0.88 -13.97
N VAL A 497 -13.60 -1.35 -13.57
CA VAL A 497 -14.82 -1.28 -14.41
C VAL A 497 -15.11 0.14 -14.88
N LYS A 498 -14.95 1.16 -14.02
CA LYS A 498 -15.19 2.56 -14.40
C LYS A 498 -14.24 3.04 -15.50
N ASN A 499 -12.95 2.73 -15.40
CA ASN A 499 -11.99 3.15 -16.41
C ASN A 499 -12.28 2.51 -17.78
N PHE A 500 -12.64 1.23 -17.80
CA PHE A 500 -13.05 0.55 -19.02
C PHE A 500 -14.35 1.14 -19.63
N VAL A 501 -15.30 1.51 -18.76
CA VAL A 501 -16.53 2.20 -19.21
C VAL A 501 -16.23 3.55 -19.83
N ASP A 502 -15.24 4.29 -19.29
CA ASP A 502 -14.86 5.60 -19.82
C ASP A 502 -14.27 5.49 -21.25
N LEU A 503 -13.60 4.39 -21.62
CA LEU A 503 -13.12 4.12 -22.97
C LEU A 503 -14.27 3.93 -23.98
N GLY A 504 -15.35 3.28 -23.57
CA GLY A 504 -16.51 3.00 -24.42
C GLY A 504 -17.66 4.02 -24.31
N ARG A 505 -17.44 5.19 -23.69
CA ARG A 505 -18.47 6.23 -23.56
C ARG A 505 -18.90 6.81 -24.90
N ALA A 506 -20.16 7.26 -24.97
CA ALA A 506 -20.66 8.00 -26.09
C ALA A 506 -19.89 9.30 -26.30
N THR A 507 -19.72 9.69 -27.56
CA THR A 507 -19.08 10.94 -27.98
C THR A 507 -19.75 12.15 -27.33
N SER A 508 -18.98 13.08 -26.84
CA SER A 508 -19.43 14.29 -26.15
C SER A 508 -18.43 15.43 -26.31
N LYS A 509 -18.68 16.58 -25.69
CA LYS A 509 -17.71 17.69 -25.67
C LYS A 509 -16.39 17.30 -24.97
N ILE A 510 -16.43 16.35 -24.03
CA ILE A 510 -15.27 15.87 -23.26
C ILE A 510 -14.66 14.65 -23.93
N TYR A 511 -15.48 13.67 -24.32
CA TYR A 511 -15.05 12.43 -24.98
C TYR A 511 -15.21 12.58 -26.48
N LYS A 512 -14.09 12.74 -27.19
CA LYS A 512 -14.05 12.92 -28.65
C LYS A 512 -13.61 11.63 -29.33
N GLY A 513 -14.12 11.41 -30.56
CA GLY A 513 -13.82 10.22 -31.35
C GLY A 513 -14.75 9.04 -31.06
N GLU A 514 -14.61 7.98 -31.84
CA GLU A 514 -15.37 6.75 -31.70
C GLU A 514 -15.03 6.04 -30.39
N PRO A 515 -15.99 5.33 -29.77
CA PRO A 515 -15.75 4.60 -28.56
C PRO A 515 -14.80 3.40 -28.81
N PHE A 516 -13.93 3.12 -27.86
CA PHE A 516 -13.15 1.88 -27.84
C PHE A 516 -14.02 0.71 -27.36
N LEU A 517 -14.00 -0.39 -28.09
CA LEU A 517 -14.78 -1.59 -27.81
C LEU A 517 -13.88 -2.72 -27.32
N PRO A 518 -14.27 -3.45 -26.28
CA PRO A 518 -13.50 -4.58 -25.80
C PRO A 518 -13.59 -5.75 -26.80
N VAL A 519 -12.46 -6.32 -27.16
CA VAL A 519 -12.35 -7.42 -28.14
C VAL A 519 -11.97 -8.73 -27.46
N LYS A 520 -10.92 -8.69 -26.63
CA LYS A 520 -10.39 -9.86 -25.93
C LYS A 520 -9.94 -9.51 -24.53
N ALA A 521 -9.96 -10.51 -23.64
CA ALA A 521 -9.43 -10.40 -22.30
C ALA A 521 -8.64 -11.66 -21.93
N ILE A 522 -7.49 -11.49 -21.24
CA ILE A 522 -6.66 -12.58 -20.72
C ILE A 522 -6.45 -12.35 -19.22
N PRO A 523 -6.95 -13.23 -18.36
CA PRO A 523 -6.57 -13.23 -16.94
C PRO A 523 -5.16 -13.80 -16.77
N VAL A 524 -4.35 -13.18 -15.90
CA VAL A 524 -3.01 -13.69 -15.56
C VAL A 524 -2.87 -13.76 -14.03
N ASP A 525 -2.55 -14.93 -13.51
CA ASP A 525 -2.34 -15.12 -12.08
C ASP A 525 -0.92 -14.73 -11.64
N LEU A 526 -0.75 -13.48 -11.22
CA LEU A 526 0.49 -12.99 -10.62
C LEU A 526 0.58 -13.30 -9.11
N PHE A 527 -0.52 -13.70 -8.48
CA PHE A 527 -0.65 -13.76 -7.03
C PHE A 527 -1.22 -15.11 -6.54
N PRO A 528 -0.56 -16.25 -6.81
CA PRO A 528 -0.96 -17.53 -6.24
C PRO A 528 -1.20 -17.44 -4.73
N HIS A 529 -2.12 -18.26 -4.21
CA HIS A 529 -2.57 -18.26 -2.81
C HIS A 529 -3.27 -16.99 -2.34
N THR A 530 -3.69 -16.13 -3.26
CA THR A 530 -4.49 -14.93 -2.95
C THR A 530 -5.70 -14.84 -3.88
N PRO A 531 -6.75 -14.06 -3.54
CA PRO A 531 -7.89 -13.88 -4.44
C PRO A 531 -7.60 -12.95 -5.63
N HIS A 532 -6.40 -12.37 -5.71
CA HIS A 532 -6.05 -11.37 -6.73
C HIS A 532 -5.64 -12.04 -8.04
N CYS A 533 -6.02 -11.39 -9.15
CA CYS A 533 -5.65 -11.78 -10.50
C CYS A 533 -5.54 -10.49 -11.34
N GLU A 534 -4.56 -10.41 -12.22
CA GLU A 534 -4.49 -9.35 -13.22
C GLU A 534 -5.36 -9.70 -14.42
N LEU A 535 -5.88 -8.68 -15.10
CA LEU A 535 -6.69 -8.82 -16.30
C LEU A 535 -6.18 -7.89 -17.39
N ILE A 536 -5.65 -8.47 -18.45
CA ILE A 536 -5.33 -7.73 -19.68
C ILE A 536 -6.63 -7.66 -20.50
N THR A 537 -7.02 -6.46 -20.90
CA THR A 537 -8.17 -6.27 -21.79
C THR A 537 -7.73 -5.47 -22.99
N TYR A 538 -7.97 -6.03 -24.18
CA TYR A 538 -7.69 -5.39 -25.45
C TYR A 538 -8.93 -4.69 -25.98
N PHE A 539 -8.76 -3.43 -26.38
CA PHE A 539 -9.79 -2.57 -26.94
C PHE A 539 -9.38 -2.08 -28.33
N GLU A 540 -10.36 -1.98 -29.23
CA GLU A 540 -10.21 -1.41 -30.57
C GLU A 540 -11.25 -0.32 -30.82
N ARG A 541 -10.99 0.56 -31.78
CA ARG A 541 -11.94 1.52 -32.33
C ARG A 541 -11.80 1.64 -33.84
#